data_c608ad9b2defde96bfdbcc150cf10aee
#
_entry.id   c608ad9b2defde96bfdbcc150cf10aee
#
_cell.length_a   1.000
_cell.length_b   1.000
_cell.length_c   1.000
_cell.angle_alpha   90.00
_cell.angle_beta   90.00
_cell.angle_gamma   90.00
#
_symmetry.space_group_name_H-M   'P 1'
#
loop_
_entity.id
_entity.type
_entity.pdbx_description
1 polymer ?
#
loop_
_entity_poly.entity_id
_entity_poly.type
_entity_poly.pdbx_seq_one_letter_code
_entity_poly.pdbx_strand_id
1 'polypeptide(L)'
;MMDFNKLENDTLRLQVKRADLIACLQRQVGIFRVNADDKGIDLNTYGLEDTFLMWLDEDKVEKIFNNLMSNALKFTPQGGKISVGFDVIDREKAARLFGLSADGRITQYVKVSVANTGQSIPEDKIEKIFERYYQIGNQAEGTYNWGTGIGLYYARSLAVLHHGQLKASQSEEGSGAVFTFVLPVNDAAYAEDERATEQSNQSEAFPLAAASQPAENKTGTGEKQPTLLVVDDDTEVAHYLRTLLSAHYKVICRFNADDALKALHEESPDLVLSDVVMPGKDGYQLCREIKEDLQLCHLPVILVTAKATVENQVEGLDTGADAYVTKPFDPAYLRSE
;
A
#
# COMPACT_ATOMS: atom_id res chain seq x y z
N MET A 1 1.52 3.04 6.85
CA MET A 1 1.23 3.34 8.28
C MET A 1 0.79 4.77 8.55
N MET A 2 1.35 5.80 7.90
CA MET A 2 0.84 7.18 8.07
C MET A 2 -0.66 7.31 7.77
N ASP A 3 -1.16 6.67 6.71
CA ASP A 3 -2.59 6.74 6.36
C ASP A 3 -3.47 5.93 7.31
N PHE A 4 -2.93 4.87 7.90
CA PHE A 4 -3.64 4.10 8.92
C PHE A 4 -3.84 4.93 10.21
N ASN A 5 -2.81 5.63 10.68
CA ASN A 5 -2.91 6.55 11.82
C ASN A 5 -3.83 7.74 11.52
N LYS A 6 -3.84 8.22 10.26
CA LYS A 6 -4.78 9.26 9.81
C LYS A 6 -6.23 8.75 9.79
N LEU A 7 -6.42 7.48 9.45
CA LEU A 7 -7.73 6.84 9.50
C LEU A 7 -8.23 6.69 10.95
N GLU A 8 -7.36 6.32 11.90
CA GLU A 8 -7.68 6.23 13.32
C GLU A 8 -8.05 7.58 13.96
N ASN A 9 -7.43 8.65 13.48
CA ASN A 9 -7.65 10.01 13.98
C ASN A 9 -8.72 10.79 13.19
N ASP A 10 -9.51 10.13 12.33
CA ASP A 10 -10.48 10.76 11.41
C ASP A 10 -9.87 11.90 10.54
N THR A 11 -8.56 11.86 10.32
CA THR A 11 -7.85 12.89 9.54
C THR A 11 -7.61 12.47 8.09
N LEU A 12 -7.85 11.19 7.76
CA LEU A 12 -7.73 10.71 6.39
C LEU A 12 -8.88 11.27 5.54
N ARG A 13 -8.54 12.14 4.59
CA ARG A 13 -9.52 12.74 3.69
C ARG A 13 -9.48 12.07 2.32
N LEU A 14 -10.66 11.99 1.72
CA LEU A 14 -10.81 11.55 0.34
C LEU A 14 -10.49 12.73 -0.59
N GLN A 15 -9.82 12.45 -1.71
CA GLN A 15 -9.57 13.42 -2.77
C GLN A 15 -9.90 12.79 -4.12
N VAL A 16 -11.17 12.80 -4.46
CA VAL A 16 -11.64 12.22 -5.72
C VAL A 16 -11.43 13.16 -6.89
N LYS A 17 -10.97 12.61 -8.00
CA LYS A 17 -10.86 13.26 -9.31
C LYS A 17 -11.45 12.35 -10.38
N ARG A 18 -11.71 12.91 -11.56
CA ARG A 18 -12.13 12.09 -12.69
C ARG A 18 -10.93 11.33 -13.26
N ALA A 19 -10.95 10.02 -13.16
CA ALA A 19 -9.85 9.16 -13.58
C ALA A 19 -10.37 7.84 -14.18
N ASP A 20 -9.49 7.13 -14.88
CA ASP A 20 -9.80 5.85 -15.51
C ASP A 20 -9.48 4.70 -14.55
N LEU A 21 -10.53 4.10 -13.97
CA LEU A 21 -10.39 2.98 -13.06
C LEU A 21 -9.73 1.77 -13.73
N ILE A 22 -10.08 1.48 -14.99
CA ILE A 22 -9.53 0.32 -15.69
C ILE A 22 -8.03 0.47 -15.91
N ALA A 23 -7.58 1.66 -16.34
CA ALA A 23 -6.15 1.94 -16.50
C ALA A 23 -5.39 1.81 -15.16
N CYS A 24 -6.00 2.27 -14.05
CA CYS A 24 -5.46 2.10 -12.72
C CYS A 24 -5.31 0.60 -12.35
N LEU A 25 -6.37 -0.20 -12.52
CA LEU A 25 -6.34 -1.63 -12.23
C LEU A 25 -5.38 -2.41 -13.13
N GLN A 26 -5.34 -2.12 -14.44
CA GLN A 26 -4.42 -2.78 -15.38
C GLN A 26 -2.95 -2.55 -15.00
N ARG A 27 -2.59 -1.32 -14.60
CA ARG A 27 -1.25 -0.98 -14.13
C ARG A 27 -0.85 -1.85 -12.94
N GLN A 28 -1.73 -1.98 -11.95
CA GLN A 28 -1.48 -2.81 -10.78
C GLN A 28 -1.43 -4.31 -11.13
N VAL A 29 -2.38 -4.82 -11.94
CA VAL A 29 -2.35 -6.21 -12.43
C VAL A 29 -1.03 -6.53 -13.12
N GLY A 30 -0.48 -5.58 -13.92
CA GLY A 30 0.81 -5.76 -14.58
C GLY A 30 1.96 -6.01 -13.58
N ILE A 31 1.97 -5.30 -12.46
CA ILE A 31 2.97 -5.48 -11.39
C ILE A 31 2.82 -6.88 -10.76
N PHE A 32 1.60 -7.27 -10.42
CA PHE A 32 1.35 -8.56 -9.77
C PHE A 32 1.50 -9.76 -10.70
N ARG A 33 1.38 -9.57 -12.03
CA ARG A 33 1.53 -10.66 -13.02
C ARG A 33 2.92 -11.29 -12.97
N VAL A 34 3.97 -10.47 -12.85
CA VAL A 34 5.34 -10.97 -12.72
C VAL A 34 5.46 -11.91 -11.52
N ASN A 35 4.94 -11.50 -10.37
CA ASN A 35 4.99 -12.30 -9.15
C ASN A 35 4.12 -13.57 -9.22
N ALA A 36 2.99 -13.53 -9.96
CA ALA A 36 2.13 -14.68 -10.19
C ALA A 36 2.83 -15.71 -11.09
N ASP A 37 3.47 -15.24 -12.18
CA ASP A 37 4.20 -16.09 -13.12
C ASP A 37 5.37 -16.80 -12.42
N ASP A 38 6.12 -16.11 -11.57
CA ASP A 38 7.24 -16.69 -10.81
C ASP A 38 6.79 -17.78 -9.83
N LYS A 39 5.60 -17.63 -9.25
CA LYS A 39 4.99 -18.66 -8.37
C LYS A 39 4.25 -19.74 -9.16
N GLY A 40 4.21 -19.67 -10.50
CA GLY A 40 3.44 -20.57 -11.33
C GLY A 40 1.93 -20.47 -11.08
N ILE A 41 1.41 -19.26 -10.78
CA ILE A 41 0.00 -18.95 -10.53
C ILE A 41 -0.59 -18.35 -11.80
N ASP A 42 -1.74 -18.88 -12.26
CA ASP A 42 -2.46 -18.37 -13.43
C ASP A 42 -3.29 -17.13 -13.06
N LEU A 43 -2.88 -15.94 -13.56
CA LEU A 43 -3.55 -14.66 -13.29
C LEU A 43 -4.39 -14.23 -14.49
N ASN A 44 -5.69 -14.28 -14.33
CA ASN A 44 -6.69 -13.93 -15.36
C ASN A 44 -7.44 -12.64 -15.04
N THR A 45 -7.83 -11.89 -16.08
CA THR A 45 -8.62 -10.67 -15.95
C THR A 45 -9.87 -10.74 -16.81
N TYR A 46 -10.97 -10.15 -16.33
CA TYR A 46 -12.26 -10.13 -17.00
C TYR A 46 -12.89 -8.73 -16.89
N GLY A 47 -13.35 -8.18 -18.02
CA GLY A 47 -14.00 -6.87 -18.07
C GLY A 47 -13.03 -5.70 -17.92
N LEU A 48 -11.73 -5.92 -18.09
CA LEU A 48 -10.70 -4.89 -17.99
C LEU A 48 -10.16 -4.46 -19.37
N GLU A 49 -10.93 -4.65 -20.44
CA GLU A 49 -10.47 -4.40 -21.81
C GLU A 49 -10.66 -2.94 -22.25
N ASP A 50 -11.72 -2.28 -21.74
CA ASP A 50 -12.11 -0.92 -22.12
C ASP A 50 -11.72 0.11 -21.05
N THR A 51 -11.83 1.40 -21.38
CA THR A 51 -11.65 2.50 -20.42
C THR A 51 -12.94 2.73 -19.62
N PHE A 52 -12.80 3.05 -18.33
CA PHE A 52 -13.95 3.41 -17.49
C PHE A 52 -13.66 4.65 -16.64
N LEU A 53 -14.14 5.80 -17.10
CA LEU A 53 -13.97 7.08 -16.42
C LEU A 53 -15.01 7.25 -15.31
N MET A 54 -14.54 7.44 -14.07
CA MET A 54 -15.37 7.71 -12.91
C MET A 54 -14.70 8.69 -11.96
N TRP A 55 -15.41 9.09 -10.90
CA TRP A 55 -14.82 9.85 -9.81
C TRP A 55 -14.21 8.89 -8.79
N LEU A 56 -12.90 9.01 -8.56
CA LEU A 56 -12.18 8.16 -7.61
C LEU A 56 -10.92 8.85 -7.07
N ASP A 57 -10.48 8.42 -5.91
CA ASP A 57 -9.14 8.69 -5.37
C ASP A 57 -8.24 7.50 -5.76
N GLU A 58 -7.41 7.69 -6.81
CA GLU A 58 -6.59 6.62 -7.39
C GLU A 58 -5.67 5.98 -6.35
N ASP A 59 -4.99 6.78 -5.51
CA ASP A 59 -4.08 6.27 -4.48
C ASP A 59 -4.78 5.30 -3.52
N LYS A 60 -5.97 5.67 -3.05
CA LYS A 60 -6.73 4.82 -2.13
C LYS A 60 -7.29 3.58 -2.80
N VAL A 61 -7.73 3.69 -4.06
CA VAL A 61 -8.18 2.53 -4.84
C VAL A 61 -7.03 1.56 -5.11
N GLU A 62 -5.84 2.07 -5.45
CA GLU A 62 -4.63 1.25 -5.59
C GLU A 62 -4.30 0.51 -4.28
N LYS A 63 -4.39 1.18 -3.14
CA LYS A 63 -4.16 0.57 -1.83
C LYS A 63 -5.18 -0.54 -1.50
N ILE A 64 -6.47 -0.34 -1.82
CA ILE A 64 -7.47 -1.39 -1.68
C ILE A 64 -7.08 -2.59 -2.53
N PHE A 65 -6.84 -2.36 -3.82
CA PHE A 65 -6.56 -3.42 -4.77
C PHE A 65 -5.28 -4.18 -4.45
N ASN A 66 -4.21 -3.48 -4.08
CA ASN A 66 -2.93 -4.09 -3.71
C ASN A 66 -3.03 -4.99 -2.47
N ASN A 67 -3.82 -4.59 -1.46
CA ASN A 67 -4.09 -5.46 -0.31
C ASN A 67 -4.81 -6.75 -0.71
N LEU A 68 -5.78 -6.67 -1.63
CA LEU A 68 -6.50 -7.85 -2.11
C LEU A 68 -5.61 -8.76 -2.95
N MET A 69 -4.82 -8.19 -3.87
CA MET A 69 -3.90 -8.95 -4.73
C MET A 69 -2.77 -9.61 -3.94
N SER A 70 -2.20 -8.90 -2.97
CA SER A 70 -1.18 -9.44 -2.07
C SER A 70 -1.72 -10.64 -1.29
N ASN A 71 -2.94 -10.53 -0.74
CA ASN A 71 -3.60 -11.65 -0.08
C ASN A 71 -3.86 -12.81 -1.04
N ALA A 72 -4.35 -12.54 -2.25
CA ALA A 72 -4.58 -13.57 -3.26
C ALA A 72 -3.30 -14.33 -3.60
N LEU A 73 -2.18 -13.63 -3.86
CA LEU A 73 -0.88 -14.25 -4.11
C LEU A 73 -0.32 -15.05 -2.92
N LYS A 74 -0.58 -14.57 -1.70
CA LYS A 74 -0.14 -15.24 -0.48
C LYS A 74 -0.84 -16.58 -0.25
N PHE A 75 -2.16 -16.62 -0.49
CA PHE A 75 -2.99 -17.78 -0.16
C PHE A 75 -3.29 -18.68 -1.35
N THR A 76 -2.77 -18.37 -2.53
CA THR A 76 -2.87 -19.24 -3.73
C THR A 76 -1.66 -20.18 -3.76
N PRO A 77 -1.87 -21.50 -3.80
CA PRO A 77 -0.77 -22.46 -3.96
C PRO A 77 -0.19 -22.40 -5.37
N GLN A 78 1.01 -22.92 -5.54
CA GLN A 78 1.61 -23.11 -6.87
C GLN A 78 0.69 -23.93 -7.78
N GLY A 79 0.53 -23.50 -9.03
CA GLY A 79 -0.43 -24.07 -9.99
C GLY A 79 -1.88 -23.64 -9.77
N GLY A 80 -2.13 -22.78 -8.78
CA GLY A 80 -3.45 -22.19 -8.53
C GLY A 80 -3.78 -21.04 -9.47
N LYS A 81 -4.96 -20.45 -9.26
CA LYS A 81 -5.49 -19.37 -10.12
C LYS A 81 -5.88 -18.15 -9.29
N ILE A 82 -5.63 -16.97 -9.87
CA ILE A 82 -6.16 -15.69 -9.41
C ILE A 82 -6.97 -15.08 -10.56
N SER A 83 -8.15 -14.56 -10.25
CA SER A 83 -9.03 -13.93 -11.23
C SER A 83 -9.43 -12.54 -10.75
N VAL A 84 -9.19 -11.54 -11.59
CA VAL A 84 -9.62 -10.15 -11.35
C VAL A 84 -10.77 -9.83 -12.28
N GLY A 85 -11.92 -9.46 -11.71
CA GLY A 85 -13.13 -9.15 -12.48
C GLY A 85 -13.59 -7.71 -12.25
N PHE A 86 -14.06 -7.07 -13.32
CA PHE A 86 -14.72 -5.76 -13.27
C PHE A 86 -16.14 -5.88 -13.85
N ASP A 87 -17.10 -5.19 -13.22
CA ASP A 87 -18.49 -5.11 -13.65
C ASP A 87 -19.11 -3.79 -13.17
N VAL A 88 -20.15 -3.33 -13.85
CA VAL A 88 -20.97 -2.19 -13.43
C VAL A 88 -22.32 -2.71 -12.98
N ILE A 89 -22.72 -2.34 -11.77
CA ILE A 89 -24.01 -2.75 -11.18
C ILE A 89 -24.88 -1.54 -10.89
N ASP A 90 -26.18 -1.73 -10.99
CA ASP A 90 -27.14 -0.71 -10.60
C ASP A 90 -27.24 -0.56 -9.06
N ARG A 91 -27.86 0.52 -8.63
CA ARG A 91 -28.08 0.82 -7.22
C ARG A 91 -28.83 -0.28 -6.47
N GLU A 92 -29.84 -0.88 -7.10
CA GLU A 92 -30.68 -1.90 -6.45
C GLU A 92 -29.87 -3.16 -6.15
N LYS A 93 -29.06 -3.58 -7.12
CA LYS A 93 -28.14 -4.72 -6.96
C LYS A 93 -27.07 -4.42 -5.93
N ALA A 94 -26.50 -3.20 -5.91
CA ALA A 94 -25.53 -2.76 -4.91
C ALA A 94 -26.15 -2.75 -3.50
N ALA A 95 -27.34 -2.20 -3.34
CA ALA A 95 -28.05 -2.20 -2.04
C ALA A 95 -28.32 -3.62 -1.54
N ARG A 96 -28.81 -4.50 -2.40
CA ARG A 96 -29.13 -5.89 -2.04
C ARG A 96 -27.90 -6.72 -1.69
N LEU A 97 -26.80 -6.61 -2.44
CA LEU A 97 -25.61 -7.43 -2.25
C LEU A 97 -24.68 -6.89 -1.18
N PHE A 98 -24.56 -5.57 -1.08
CA PHE A 98 -23.56 -4.92 -0.25
C PHE A 98 -24.17 -4.15 0.95
N GLY A 99 -25.48 -3.99 1.02
CA GLY A 99 -26.14 -3.25 2.08
C GLY A 99 -25.92 -1.74 2.00
N LEU A 100 -25.60 -1.23 0.81
CA LEU A 100 -25.38 0.20 0.61
C LEU A 100 -26.68 0.97 0.67
N SER A 101 -26.61 2.21 1.20
CA SER A 101 -27.79 3.08 1.30
C SER A 101 -28.32 3.42 -0.08
N ALA A 102 -29.65 3.37 -0.22
CA ALA A 102 -30.35 3.74 -1.46
C ALA A 102 -30.45 5.26 -1.63
N ASP A 103 -29.30 5.99 -1.59
CA ASP A 103 -29.30 7.41 -1.95
C ASP A 103 -29.68 7.56 -3.42
N GLY A 104 -30.82 8.24 -3.69
CA GLY A 104 -31.36 8.40 -5.04
C GLY A 104 -30.45 9.12 -6.01
N ARG A 105 -29.39 9.79 -5.52
CA ARG A 105 -28.40 10.49 -6.32
C ARG A 105 -27.39 9.56 -6.98
N ILE A 106 -27.12 8.38 -6.38
CA ILE A 106 -26.20 7.40 -6.90
C ILE A 106 -26.97 6.35 -7.70
N THR A 107 -26.71 6.25 -8.99
CA THR A 107 -27.43 5.36 -9.91
C THR A 107 -26.66 4.06 -10.19
N GLN A 108 -25.35 4.11 -10.21
CA GLN A 108 -24.48 3.02 -10.58
C GLN A 108 -23.26 2.91 -9.64
N TYR A 109 -22.80 1.69 -9.50
CA TYR A 109 -21.57 1.34 -8.78
C TYR A 109 -20.69 0.49 -9.68
N VAL A 110 -19.37 0.67 -9.59
CA VAL A 110 -18.42 -0.31 -10.09
C VAL A 110 -18.27 -1.42 -9.05
N LYS A 111 -18.10 -2.63 -9.54
CA LYS A 111 -17.81 -3.83 -8.75
C LYS A 111 -16.51 -4.42 -9.24
N VAL A 112 -15.50 -4.47 -8.37
CA VAL A 112 -14.20 -5.11 -8.64
C VAL A 112 -14.07 -6.32 -7.72
N SER A 113 -13.74 -7.47 -8.29
CA SER A 113 -13.57 -8.72 -7.56
C SER A 113 -12.17 -9.28 -7.77
N VAL A 114 -11.55 -9.77 -6.71
CA VAL A 114 -10.32 -10.54 -6.72
C VAL A 114 -10.66 -11.91 -6.13
N ALA A 115 -10.61 -12.94 -6.95
CA ALA A 115 -10.86 -14.32 -6.56
C ALA A 115 -9.55 -15.11 -6.62
N ASN A 116 -9.34 -16.00 -5.67
CA ASN A 116 -8.21 -16.91 -5.69
C ASN A 116 -8.65 -18.32 -5.34
N THR A 117 -7.97 -19.30 -5.95
CA THR A 117 -8.06 -20.71 -5.51
C THR A 117 -7.17 -20.94 -4.32
N GLY A 118 -7.46 -21.96 -3.52
CA GLY A 118 -6.66 -22.35 -2.35
C GLY A 118 -7.50 -22.49 -1.10
N GLN A 119 -7.02 -21.99 0.02
CA GLN A 119 -7.73 -22.14 1.28
C GLN A 119 -8.98 -21.29 1.33
N SER A 120 -10.13 -21.92 1.59
CA SER A 120 -11.41 -21.22 1.78
C SER A 120 -11.46 -20.54 3.15
N ILE A 121 -12.19 -19.43 3.23
CA ILE A 121 -12.45 -18.74 4.49
C ILE A 121 -13.66 -19.43 5.16
N PRO A 122 -13.55 -19.94 6.39
CA PRO A 122 -14.68 -20.48 7.12
C PRO A 122 -15.81 -19.44 7.25
N GLU A 123 -17.06 -19.88 7.09
CA GLU A 123 -18.22 -18.99 7.06
C GLU A 123 -18.35 -18.12 8.29
N ASP A 124 -18.06 -18.69 9.46
CA ASP A 124 -18.06 -18.01 10.77
C ASP A 124 -16.93 -16.96 10.93
N LYS A 125 -15.97 -16.95 10.01
CA LYS A 125 -14.80 -16.05 10.01
C LYS A 125 -14.85 -14.97 8.93
N ILE A 126 -15.78 -15.04 7.97
CA ILE A 126 -15.86 -14.10 6.83
C ILE A 126 -15.90 -12.63 7.27
N GLU A 127 -16.65 -12.29 8.30
CA GLU A 127 -16.69 -10.91 8.82
C GLU A 127 -15.48 -10.60 9.71
N LYS A 128 -14.99 -11.59 10.46
CA LYS A 128 -13.86 -11.41 11.39
C LYS A 128 -12.53 -11.11 10.70
N ILE A 129 -12.33 -11.57 9.46
CA ILE A 129 -11.08 -11.26 8.71
C ILE A 129 -10.90 -9.77 8.44
N PHE A 130 -11.94 -8.96 8.60
CA PHE A 130 -11.89 -7.51 8.50
C PHE A 130 -11.70 -6.81 9.86
N GLU A 131 -11.61 -7.56 10.96
CA GLU A 131 -11.25 -7.01 12.26
C GLU A 131 -9.75 -6.76 12.35
N ARG A 132 -9.36 -5.77 13.14
CA ARG A 132 -7.92 -5.43 13.33
C ARG A 132 -7.18 -6.59 13.96
N TYR A 133 -5.98 -6.85 13.45
CA TYR A 133 -5.06 -7.89 13.96
C TYR A 133 -5.63 -9.31 13.90
N TYR A 134 -6.78 -9.50 13.25
CA TYR A 134 -7.37 -10.81 13.11
C TYR A 134 -6.65 -11.62 12.03
N GLN A 135 -6.31 -12.85 12.36
CA GLN A 135 -5.68 -13.81 11.45
C GLN A 135 -6.34 -15.18 11.61
N ILE A 136 -6.56 -15.87 10.50
CA ILE A 136 -7.01 -17.26 10.53
C ILE A 136 -5.76 -18.11 10.75
N GLY A 137 -5.47 -18.53 12.01
CA GLY A 137 -4.34 -19.38 12.36
C GLY A 137 -4.77 -20.67 13.02
N ASN A 138 -4.11 -21.78 12.69
CA ASN A 138 -4.05 -22.95 13.53
C ASN A 138 -2.93 -22.73 14.56
N GLN A 139 -3.26 -22.48 15.80
CA GLN A 139 -2.31 -22.39 16.92
C GLN A 139 -1.56 -23.73 17.19
N ALA A 140 -1.86 -24.80 16.43
CA ALA A 140 -1.37 -26.15 16.71
C ALA A 140 -0.10 -26.57 15.94
N GLU A 141 0.34 -25.82 14.91
CA GLU A 141 1.42 -26.31 14.02
C GLU A 141 2.65 -25.43 13.89
N GLY A 142 2.85 -24.44 14.77
CA GLY A 142 4.12 -23.67 14.74
C GLY A 142 4.39 -22.90 13.44
N THR A 143 3.44 -22.86 12.52
CA THR A 143 3.54 -22.12 11.27
C THR A 143 3.05 -20.69 11.56
N TYR A 144 3.98 -19.77 11.70
CA TYR A 144 3.69 -18.35 11.84
C TYR A 144 2.91 -17.87 10.62
N ASN A 145 1.64 -17.47 10.81
CA ASN A 145 0.84 -16.85 9.78
C ASN A 145 1.36 -15.42 9.55
N TRP A 146 2.10 -15.27 8.48
CA TRP A 146 2.74 -14.05 8.03
C TRP A 146 1.70 -12.98 7.66
N GLY A 147 1.65 -11.89 8.41
CA GLY A 147 0.86 -10.71 8.12
C GLY A 147 0.46 -9.96 9.39
N THR A 148 0.32 -8.64 9.31
CA THR A 148 -0.06 -7.79 10.45
C THR A 148 -1.53 -7.93 10.87
N GLY A 149 -2.39 -8.56 10.04
CA GLY A 149 -3.85 -8.59 10.26
C GLY A 149 -4.52 -7.22 10.07
N ILE A 150 -3.82 -6.25 9.48
CA ILE A 150 -4.31 -4.88 9.27
C ILE A 150 -4.80 -4.67 7.84
N GLY A 151 -4.23 -5.38 6.85
CA GLY A 151 -4.44 -5.10 5.43
C GLY A 151 -5.90 -5.11 4.99
N LEU A 152 -6.67 -6.14 5.34
CA LEU A 152 -8.10 -6.25 4.99
C LEU A 152 -8.95 -5.24 5.74
N TYR A 153 -8.67 -4.97 7.02
CA TYR A 153 -9.31 -3.91 7.77
C TYR A 153 -9.10 -2.55 7.09
N TYR A 154 -7.85 -2.24 6.71
CA TYR A 154 -7.51 -0.99 6.05
C TYR A 154 -8.16 -0.88 4.67
N ALA A 155 -8.12 -1.92 3.84
CA ALA A 155 -8.79 -1.96 2.54
C ALA A 155 -10.31 -1.71 2.67
N ARG A 156 -10.98 -2.34 3.67
CA ARG A 156 -12.41 -2.12 3.94
C ARG A 156 -12.67 -0.68 4.38
N SER A 157 -11.84 -0.13 5.23
CA SER A 157 -11.96 1.25 5.69
C SER A 157 -11.83 2.25 4.54
N LEU A 158 -10.89 2.03 3.60
CA LEU A 158 -10.75 2.85 2.39
C LEU A 158 -11.96 2.73 1.46
N ALA A 159 -12.52 1.53 1.29
CA ALA A 159 -13.72 1.33 0.50
C ALA A 159 -14.94 2.06 1.12
N VAL A 160 -15.07 2.03 2.45
CA VAL A 160 -16.11 2.77 3.19
C VAL A 160 -15.89 4.28 3.07
N LEU A 161 -14.64 4.75 3.17
CA LEU A 161 -14.30 6.16 2.96
C LEU A 161 -14.73 6.65 1.57
N HIS A 162 -14.65 5.78 0.54
CA HIS A 162 -15.15 6.03 -0.82
C HIS A 162 -16.68 5.91 -0.95
N HIS A 163 -17.42 5.86 0.15
CA HIS A 163 -18.89 5.63 0.16
C HIS A 163 -19.28 4.29 -0.48
N GLY A 164 -18.35 3.34 -0.51
CA GLY A 164 -18.51 1.99 -1.02
C GLY A 164 -18.51 0.93 0.07
N GLN A 165 -18.19 -0.30 -0.30
CA GLN A 165 -18.10 -1.43 0.61
C GLN A 165 -17.12 -2.49 0.09
N LEU A 166 -16.49 -3.23 0.99
CA LEU A 166 -15.69 -4.43 0.70
C LEU A 166 -16.27 -5.62 1.44
N LYS A 167 -16.49 -6.72 0.72
CA LYS A 167 -16.96 -8.00 1.27
C LYS A 167 -16.09 -9.16 0.81
N ALA A 168 -16.10 -10.22 1.59
CA ALA A 168 -15.54 -11.51 1.21
C ALA A 168 -16.65 -12.56 1.07
N SER A 169 -16.41 -13.55 0.23
CA SER A 169 -17.24 -14.74 0.09
C SER A 169 -16.38 -15.94 -0.27
N GLN A 170 -16.95 -17.13 -0.20
CA GLN A 170 -16.33 -18.34 -0.73
C GLN A 170 -16.42 -18.35 -2.26
N SER A 171 -15.45 -18.99 -2.92
CA SER A 171 -15.51 -19.24 -4.34
C SER A 171 -16.61 -20.23 -4.69
N GLU A 172 -17.37 -19.99 -5.76
CA GLU A 172 -18.39 -20.93 -6.26
C GLU A 172 -17.80 -22.28 -6.70
N GLU A 173 -16.53 -22.33 -7.06
CA GLU A 173 -15.81 -23.55 -7.43
C GLU A 173 -15.41 -24.42 -6.22
N GLY A 174 -15.81 -24.05 -5.01
CA GLY A 174 -15.67 -24.85 -3.78
C GLY A 174 -14.32 -24.75 -3.08
N SER A 175 -13.31 -24.13 -3.69
CA SER A 175 -12.01 -23.88 -3.04
C SER A 175 -11.52 -22.48 -3.32
N GLY A 176 -11.23 -21.71 -2.24
CA GLY A 176 -10.69 -20.38 -2.33
C GLY A 176 -11.61 -19.29 -1.79
N ALA A 177 -11.22 -18.05 -1.99
CA ALA A 177 -11.91 -16.85 -1.51
C ALA A 177 -12.15 -15.85 -2.65
N VAL A 178 -13.22 -15.07 -2.51
CA VAL A 178 -13.52 -13.94 -3.39
C VAL A 178 -13.66 -12.69 -2.54
N PHE A 179 -12.83 -11.69 -2.81
CA PHE A 179 -12.95 -10.36 -2.23
C PHE A 179 -13.56 -9.43 -3.26
N THR A 180 -14.59 -8.70 -2.89
CA THR A 180 -15.28 -7.79 -3.80
C THR A 180 -15.46 -6.44 -3.15
N PHE A 181 -14.96 -5.39 -3.79
CA PHE A 181 -15.30 -4.03 -3.41
C PHE A 181 -16.18 -3.35 -4.44
N VAL A 182 -17.00 -2.44 -3.97
CA VAL A 182 -17.89 -1.63 -4.80
C VAL A 182 -17.73 -0.16 -4.46
N LEU A 183 -17.69 0.70 -5.48
CA LEU A 183 -17.55 2.14 -5.33
C LEU A 183 -18.60 2.87 -6.19
N PRO A 184 -19.13 4.02 -5.76
CA PRO A 184 -20.04 4.83 -6.56
C PRO A 184 -19.31 5.43 -7.78
N VAL A 185 -20.03 5.51 -8.93
CA VAL A 185 -19.43 5.98 -10.20
C VAL A 185 -19.41 7.50 -10.31
N ASN A 186 -20.48 8.17 -9.89
CA ASN A 186 -20.71 9.58 -10.16
C ASN A 186 -20.33 10.49 -9.00
N ASP A 187 -20.08 11.76 -9.32
CA ASP A 187 -19.67 12.80 -8.38
C ASP A 187 -20.72 13.10 -7.29
N ALA A 188 -21.99 12.84 -7.56
CA ALA A 188 -23.08 13.04 -6.61
C ALA A 188 -22.92 12.23 -5.30
N ALA A 189 -22.04 11.22 -5.31
CA ALA A 189 -21.69 10.45 -4.14
C ALA A 189 -20.76 11.18 -3.16
N TYR A 190 -20.03 12.20 -3.64
CA TYR A 190 -18.95 12.85 -2.91
C TYR A 190 -19.29 14.28 -2.56
N ALA A 191 -18.91 14.71 -1.35
CA ALA A 191 -19.05 16.11 -0.91
C ALA A 191 -18.07 17.04 -1.66
N GLU A 192 -18.30 18.35 -1.60
CA GLU A 192 -17.44 19.33 -2.32
C GLU A 192 -16.00 19.33 -1.80
N ASP A 193 -15.79 19.10 -0.51
CA ASP A 193 -14.47 19.03 0.14
C ASP A 193 -13.74 17.71 -0.11
N GLU A 194 -14.44 16.69 -0.59
CA GLU A 194 -13.87 15.40 -1.03
C GLU A 194 -13.40 15.44 -2.50
N ARG A 195 -13.81 16.46 -3.27
CA ARG A 195 -13.43 16.61 -4.67
C ARG A 195 -12.15 17.43 -4.78
N ALA A 196 -11.16 16.90 -5.52
CA ALA A 196 -9.96 17.65 -5.83
C ALA A 196 -10.30 18.90 -6.64
N THR A 197 -9.93 20.08 -6.15
CA THR A 197 -10.14 21.34 -6.87
C THR A 197 -9.21 21.36 -8.09
N GLU A 198 -9.69 21.72 -9.28
CA GLU A 198 -8.92 21.77 -10.55
C GLU A 198 -7.65 22.62 -10.49
N GLN A 199 -7.44 23.39 -9.43
CA GLN A 199 -6.25 24.23 -9.24
C GLN A 199 -4.98 23.47 -8.82
N SER A 200 -5.06 22.18 -8.47
CA SER A 200 -3.87 21.38 -8.18
C SER A 200 -3.25 20.67 -9.40
N ASN A 201 -3.84 20.82 -10.58
CA ASN A 201 -3.38 20.20 -11.84
C ASN A 201 -2.67 21.16 -12.80
N GLN A 202 -2.02 22.22 -12.30
CA GLN A 202 -0.95 22.80 -13.09
C GLN A 202 0.30 21.95 -12.92
N SER A 203 0.34 20.86 -13.66
CA SER A 203 1.56 20.16 -14.04
C SER A 203 2.57 21.20 -14.51
N GLU A 204 3.57 21.44 -13.71
CA GLU A 204 4.76 22.17 -14.12
C GLU A 204 5.41 21.43 -15.28
N ALA A 205 5.13 21.91 -16.49
CA ALA A 205 5.98 21.63 -17.62
C ALA A 205 7.34 22.29 -17.33
N PHE A 206 8.35 21.50 -17.07
CA PHE A 206 9.72 21.95 -16.84
C PHE A 206 10.29 22.54 -18.13
N PRO A 207 10.73 23.81 -18.15
CA PRO A 207 11.69 24.29 -19.12
C PRO A 207 13.09 23.90 -18.61
N LEU A 208 13.81 23.16 -19.42
CA LEU A 208 15.26 23.00 -19.28
C LEU A 208 15.92 24.37 -19.43
N ALA A 209 16.54 24.90 -18.40
CA ALA A 209 17.86 25.54 -18.41
C ALA A 209 18.07 26.52 -17.25
N ALA A 210 19.31 26.49 -16.82
CA ALA A 210 20.09 27.52 -16.15
C ALA A 210 20.19 27.51 -14.63
N ALA A 211 21.41 27.21 -14.26
CA ALA A 211 22.03 27.25 -12.94
C ALA A 211 21.95 28.61 -12.24
N SER A 212 22.16 28.56 -10.92
CA SER A 212 22.71 29.57 -10.01
C SER A 212 21.71 30.38 -9.17
N GLN A 213 21.65 30.12 -7.92
CA GLN A 213 22.13 30.87 -6.75
C GLN A 213 21.31 30.52 -5.47
N PRO A 214 21.92 30.53 -4.28
CA PRO A 214 21.30 30.08 -3.05
C PRO A 214 20.33 31.13 -2.51
N ALA A 215 19.11 30.73 -2.21
CA ALA A 215 18.15 31.58 -1.50
C ALA A 215 18.10 31.22 -0.03
N GLU A 216 18.28 32.27 0.75
CA GLU A 216 18.35 32.32 2.20
C GLU A 216 17.10 31.82 2.93
N ASN A 217 17.33 31.27 4.10
CA ASN A 217 16.37 30.92 5.15
C ASN A 217 15.21 31.92 5.29
N LYS A 218 13.98 31.42 5.27
CA LYS A 218 12.87 32.04 6.00
C LYS A 218 12.34 31.07 7.06
N THR A 219 12.74 31.36 8.28
CA THR A 219 12.17 30.87 9.53
C THR A 219 10.69 31.23 9.65
N GLY A 220 9.90 30.26 10.10
CA GLY A 220 8.63 30.57 10.75
C GLY A 220 7.57 29.48 10.68
N THR A 221 7.55 28.60 11.64
CA THR A 221 6.47 28.11 12.50
C THR A 221 6.91 26.77 13.08
N GLY A 222 6.80 26.62 14.40
CA GLY A 222 7.41 25.54 15.17
C GLY A 222 6.73 24.17 15.03
N GLU A 223 6.73 23.59 13.86
CA GLU A 223 6.45 22.18 13.65
C GLU A 223 7.79 21.41 13.71
N LYS A 224 7.85 20.44 14.61
CA LYS A 224 9.01 19.58 14.80
C LYS A 224 9.20 18.76 13.52
N GLN A 225 10.28 18.98 12.78
CA GLN A 225 10.58 18.18 11.58
C GLN A 225 10.67 16.70 11.96
N PRO A 226 10.01 15.79 11.22
CA PRO A 226 10.11 14.36 11.49
C PRO A 226 11.56 13.89 11.32
N THR A 227 11.96 12.92 12.15
CA THR A 227 13.31 12.39 12.19
C THR A 227 13.42 11.12 11.35
N LEU A 228 14.32 11.11 10.37
CA LEU A 228 14.59 9.98 9.49
C LEU A 228 15.94 9.35 9.85
N LEU A 229 15.95 8.03 10.09
CA LEU A 229 17.17 7.25 10.25
C LEU A 229 17.54 6.62 8.90
N VAL A 230 18.70 7.00 8.35
CA VAL A 230 19.29 6.42 7.14
C VAL A 230 20.38 5.45 7.55
N VAL A 231 20.31 4.21 7.05
CA VAL A 231 21.28 3.14 7.32
C VAL A 231 21.84 2.63 6.00
N ASP A 232 23.10 2.90 5.71
CA ASP A 232 23.79 2.49 4.48
C ASP A 232 25.28 2.41 4.79
N ASP A 233 25.95 1.31 4.49
CA ASP A 233 27.39 1.11 4.75
C ASP A 233 28.26 1.97 3.82
N ASP A 234 27.71 2.41 2.67
CA ASP A 234 28.33 3.40 1.81
C ASP A 234 28.09 4.82 2.34
N THR A 235 29.14 5.40 2.90
CA THR A 235 29.12 6.75 3.47
C THR A 235 28.76 7.84 2.44
N GLU A 236 29.10 7.65 1.16
CA GLU A 236 28.77 8.61 0.10
C GLU A 236 27.28 8.57 -0.22
N VAL A 237 26.68 7.38 -0.29
CA VAL A 237 25.23 7.19 -0.46
C VAL A 237 24.45 7.74 0.71
N ALA A 238 24.89 7.44 1.96
CA ALA A 238 24.25 7.97 3.16
C ALA A 238 24.30 9.51 3.21
N HIS A 239 25.41 10.12 2.83
CA HIS A 239 25.55 11.58 2.76
C HIS A 239 24.71 12.20 1.63
N TYR A 240 24.63 11.54 0.49
CA TYR A 240 23.76 11.95 -0.61
C TYR A 240 22.29 11.96 -0.18
N LEU A 241 21.81 10.86 0.42
CA LEU A 241 20.45 10.77 0.96
C LEU A 241 20.18 11.84 2.03
N ARG A 242 21.15 12.08 2.93
CA ARG A 242 21.04 13.15 3.90
C ARG A 242 20.86 14.52 3.24
N THR A 243 21.67 14.84 2.24
CA THR A 243 21.59 16.12 1.52
C THR A 243 20.25 16.27 0.83
N LEU A 244 19.76 15.19 0.19
CA LEU A 244 18.50 15.17 -0.53
C LEU A 244 17.28 15.36 0.38
N LEU A 245 17.30 14.75 1.59
CA LEU A 245 16.13 14.66 2.47
C LEU A 245 16.14 15.70 3.60
N SER A 246 17.26 16.38 3.86
CA SER A 246 17.39 17.39 4.94
C SER A 246 16.49 18.61 4.78
N ALA A 247 15.95 18.86 3.60
CA ALA A 247 14.99 19.93 3.38
C ALA A 247 13.64 19.70 4.11
N HIS A 248 13.30 18.42 4.37
CA HIS A 248 11.99 18.02 4.92
C HIS A 248 12.12 17.23 6.23
N TYR A 249 13.25 16.58 6.49
CA TYR A 249 13.47 15.67 7.62
C TYR A 249 14.72 16.05 8.41
N LYS A 250 14.71 15.80 9.72
CA LYS A 250 15.94 15.71 10.51
C LYS A 250 16.59 14.36 10.22
N VAL A 251 17.64 14.30 9.39
CA VAL A 251 18.26 13.05 8.94
C VAL A 251 19.42 12.65 9.86
N ILE A 252 19.35 11.41 10.36
CA ILE A 252 20.37 10.74 11.15
C ILE A 252 20.94 9.62 10.28
N CYS A 253 22.27 9.54 10.11
CA CYS A 253 22.91 8.47 9.36
C CYS A 253 23.61 7.49 10.30
N ARG A 254 23.49 6.19 9.98
CA ARG A 254 24.27 5.10 10.58
C ARG A 254 24.79 4.20 9.46
N PHE A 255 25.90 3.54 9.71
CA PHE A 255 26.65 2.83 8.66
C PHE A 255 26.65 1.31 8.88
N ASN A 256 25.92 0.81 9.84
CA ASN A 256 25.68 -0.60 10.10
C ASN A 256 24.40 -0.79 10.93
N ALA A 257 23.89 -2.02 10.95
CA ALA A 257 22.65 -2.36 11.63
C ALA A 257 22.74 -2.23 13.17
N ASP A 258 23.89 -2.58 13.78
CA ASP A 258 24.03 -2.53 15.24
C ASP A 258 24.02 -1.10 15.78
N ASP A 259 24.63 -0.15 15.08
CA ASP A 259 24.56 1.27 15.43
C ASP A 259 23.20 1.89 15.10
N ALA A 260 22.50 1.36 14.07
CA ALA A 260 21.13 1.74 13.77
C ALA A 260 20.18 1.32 14.91
N LEU A 261 20.30 0.10 15.45
CA LEU A 261 19.48 -0.38 16.56
C LEU A 261 19.68 0.47 17.83
N LYS A 262 20.91 0.88 18.14
CA LYS A 262 21.17 1.81 19.23
C LYS A 262 20.49 3.17 19.00
N ALA A 263 20.64 3.72 17.80
CA ALA A 263 20.03 5.00 17.44
C ALA A 263 18.50 4.98 17.49
N LEU A 264 17.87 3.85 17.18
CA LEU A 264 16.43 3.68 17.30
C LEU A 264 15.91 3.93 18.72
N HIS A 265 16.62 3.41 19.72
CA HIS A 265 16.27 3.60 21.13
C HIS A 265 16.63 4.98 21.67
N GLU A 266 17.76 5.57 21.21
CA GLU A 266 18.28 6.84 21.73
C GLU A 266 17.60 8.05 21.10
N GLU A 267 17.34 8.00 19.79
CA GLU A 267 16.92 9.17 19.00
C GLU A 267 15.44 9.15 18.62
N SER A 268 14.76 7.99 18.78
CA SER A 268 13.35 7.79 18.48
C SER A 268 12.95 8.35 17.09
N PRO A 269 13.51 7.84 15.98
CA PRO A 269 13.17 8.32 14.64
C PRO A 269 11.73 7.97 14.28
N ASP A 270 11.16 8.72 13.35
CA ASP A 270 9.79 8.50 12.84
C ASP A 270 9.75 7.55 11.64
N LEU A 271 10.89 7.31 10.97
CA LEU A 271 11.02 6.48 9.77
C LEU A 271 12.46 5.94 9.67
N VAL A 272 12.59 4.71 9.18
CA VAL A 272 13.88 4.07 8.87
C VAL A 272 14.00 3.84 7.36
N LEU A 273 15.10 4.28 6.77
CA LEU A 273 15.50 4.00 5.40
C LEU A 273 16.81 3.19 5.45
N SER A 274 16.79 1.91 5.11
CA SER A 274 17.94 1.03 5.22
C SER A 274 18.33 0.42 3.89
N ASP A 275 19.64 0.41 3.59
CA ASP A 275 20.13 -0.47 2.53
C ASP A 275 19.93 -1.93 2.92
N VAL A 276 19.68 -2.76 1.91
CA VAL A 276 19.53 -4.21 2.08
C VAL A 276 20.90 -4.86 2.23
N VAL A 277 21.87 -4.47 1.41
CA VAL A 277 23.18 -5.11 1.37
C VAL A 277 24.17 -4.36 2.25
N MET A 278 24.38 -4.85 3.47
CA MET A 278 25.34 -4.27 4.42
C MET A 278 26.22 -5.36 5.03
N PRO A 279 27.47 -5.06 5.40
CA PRO A 279 28.35 -6.01 6.09
C PRO A 279 27.82 -6.39 7.49
N GLY A 280 27.91 -7.66 7.83
CA GLY A 280 27.42 -8.17 9.11
C GLY A 280 25.93 -8.47 9.06
N LYS A 281 25.12 -7.72 9.78
CA LYS A 281 23.64 -7.79 9.68
C LYS A 281 23.17 -7.00 8.46
N ASP A 282 22.44 -7.65 7.58
CA ASP A 282 21.84 -7.03 6.42
C ASP A 282 20.56 -6.22 6.77
N GLY A 283 20.02 -5.47 5.79
CA GLY A 283 18.84 -4.66 6.00
C GLY A 283 17.58 -5.48 6.29
N TYR A 284 17.51 -6.72 5.82
CA TYR A 284 16.40 -7.63 6.13
C TYR A 284 16.42 -8.06 7.59
N GLN A 285 17.61 -8.40 8.12
CA GLN A 285 17.78 -8.74 9.53
C GLN A 285 17.48 -7.55 10.43
N LEU A 286 17.95 -6.35 10.07
CA LEU A 286 17.64 -5.12 10.78
C LEU A 286 16.12 -4.86 10.81
N CYS A 287 15.46 -4.97 9.67
CA CYS A 287 14.00 -4.80 9.58
C CYS A 287 13.26 -5.80 10.47
N ARG A 288 13.66 -7.08 10.46
CA ARG A 288 13.06 -8.12 11.29
C ARG A 288 13.23 -7.81 12.78
N GLU A 289 14.43 -7.44 13.23
CA GLU A 289 14.68 -7.06 14.62
C GLU A 289 13.81 -5.85 15.04
N ILE A 290 13.66 -4.85 14.17
CA ILE A 290 12.77 -3.70 14.44
C ILE A 290 11.30 -4.15 14.56
N LYS A 291 10.84 -5.04 13.69
CA LYS A 291 9.44 -5.50 13.67
C LYS A 291 9.10 -6.51 14.77
N GLU A 292 10.10 -7.19 15.30
CA GLU A 292 9.95 -8.11 16.45
C GLU A 292 10.02 -7.37 17.80
N ASP A 293 10.62 -6.20 17.85
CA ASP A 293 10.70 -5.38 19.07
C ASP A 293 9.36 -4.68 19.36
N LEU A 294 8.79 -4.93 20.53
CA LEU A 294 7.49 -4.37 20.95
C LEU A 294 7.46 -2.83 21.01
N GLN A 295 8.61 -2.19 21.20
CA GLN A 295 8.72 -0.72 21.25
C GLN A 295 8.94 -0.12 19.85
N LEU A 296 9.53 -0.88 18.92
CA LEU A 296 9.94 -0.41 17.61
C LEU A 296 9.06 -0.93 16.46
N CYS A 297 8.24 -1.95 16.68
CA CYS A 297 7.45 -2.63 15.62
C CYS A 297 6.50 -1.68 14.84
N HIS A 298 6.15 -0.54 15.44
CA HIS A 298 5.32 0.47 14.82
C HIS A 298 6.09 1.38 13.84
N LEU A 299 7.43 1.38 13.88
CA LEU A 299 8.24 2.22 13.01
C LEU A 299 8.15 1.74 11.56
N PRO A 300 7.87 2.63 10.60
CA PRO A 300 7.94 2.29 9.19
C PRO A 300 9.40 2.08 8.77
N VAL A 301 9.64 1.00 8.01
CA VAL A 301 10.96 0.64 7.48
C VAL A 301 10.88 0.54 5.96
N ILE A 302 11.65 1.37 5.28
CA ILE A 302 11.83 1.33 3.83
C ILE A 302 13.17 0.67 3.53
N LEU A 303 13.17 -0.40 2.73
CA LEU A 303 14.40 -1.06 2.30
C LEU A 303 14.83 -0.56 0.92
N VAL A 304 16.12 -0.24 0.79
CA VAL A 304 16.74 0.22 -0.45
C VAL A 304 17.59 -0.92 -1.01
N THR A 305 17.41 -1.29 -2.28
CA THR A 305 18.11 -2.42 -2.89
C THR A 305 18.72 -2.07 -4.25
N ALA A 306 19.90 -2.59 -4.54
CA ALA A 306 20.55 -2.42 -5.85
C ALA A 306 19.96 -3.33 -6.95
N LYS A 307 19.17 -4.34 -6.61
CA LYS A 307 18.56 -5.28 -7.56
C LYS A 307 17.08 -5.45 -7.29
N ALA A 308 16.27 -5.09 -8.28
CA ALA A 308 14.89 -5.55 -8.41
C ALA A 308 14.85 -7.02 -8.87
N THR A 309 15.57 -7.94 -8.21
CA THR A 309 15.40 -9.36 -8.50
C THR A 309 14.28 -9.87 -7.61
N VAL A 310 13.41 -10.66 -8.19
CA VAL A 310 12.20 -11.24 -7.58
C VAL A 310 12.52 -12.02 -6.30
N GLU A 311 13.71 -12.66 -6.22
CA GLU A 311 14.20 -13.35 -5.04
C GLU A 311 14.37 -12.41 -3.83
N ASN A 312 14.87 -11.20 -4.03
CA ASN A 312 15.08 -10.23 -2.96
C ASN A 312 13.76 -9.54 -2.51
N GLN A 313 12.76 -9.43 -3.41
CA GLN A 313 11.43 -8.94 -3.04
C GLN A 313 10.62 -9.98 -2.26
N VAL A 314 10.83 -11.27 -2.51
CA VAL A 314 10.19 -12.35 -1.76
C VAL A 314 10.79 -12.47 -0.35
N GLU A 315 12.12 -12.42 -0.21
CA GLU A 315 12.76 -12.35 1.11
C GLU A 315 12.37 -11.07 1.86
N GLY A 316 12.18 -10.00 1.14
CA GLY A 316 11.80 -8.71 1.68
C GLY A 316 10.35 -8.63 2.16
N LEU A 317 9.40 -9.20 1.46
CA LEU A 317 7.99 -9.33 1.91
C LEU A 317 7.90 -10.17 3.20
N ASP A 318 8.85 -11.07 3.41
CA ASP A 318 8.96 -11.89 4.60
C ASP A 318 9.54 -11.15 5.82
N THR A 319 10.16 -9.99 5.65
CA THR A 319 10.79 -9.23 6.75
C THR A 319 9.88 -8.21 7.42
N GLY A 320 8.69 -7.96 6.87
CA GLY A 320 7.75 -6.97 7.40
C GLY A 320 8.08 -5.53 7.04
N ALA A 321 8.96 -5.29 6.06
CA ALA A 321 9.23 -3.94 5.56
C ALA A 321 7.97 -3.29 4.97
N ASP A 322 7.82 -1.98 5.17
CA ASP A 322 6.63 -1.24 4.76
C ASP A 322 6.72 -0.79 3.29
N ALA A 323 7.95 -0.60 2.76
CA ALA A 323 8.19 -0.27 1.35
C ALA A 323 9.58 -0.72 0.86
N TYR A 324 9.74 -0.79 -0.45
CA TYR A 324 11.01 -1.11 -1.15
C TYR A 324 11.31 -0.07 -2.22
N VAL A 325 12.55 0.40 -2.25
CA VAL A 325 13.04 1.34 -3.26
C VAL A 325 14.27 0.75 -3.95
N THR A 326 14.27 0.74 -5.28
CA THR A 326 15.40 0.23 -6.07
C THR A 326 16.42 1.33 -6.36
N LYS A 327 17.71 1.02 -6.21
CA LYS A 327 18.82 1.87 -6.69
C LYS A 327 19.02 1.64 -8.22
N PRO A 328 19.21 2.66 -9.07
CA PRO A 328 19.21 4.08 -8.74
C PRO A 328 17.80 4.63 -8.53
N PHE A 329 17.60 5.37 -7.46
CA PHE A 329 16.31 5.95 -7.13
C PHE A 329 16.16 7.39 -7.67
N ASP A 330 14.97 7.70 -8.18
CA ASP A 330 14.59 9.07 -8.50
C ASP A 330 14.34 9.84 -7.18
N PRO A 331 14.97 11.01 -6.97
CA PRO A 331 14.72 11.86 -5.81
C PRO A 331 13.25 12.24 -5.60
N ALA A 332 12.47 12.32 -6.68
CA ALA A 332 11.04 12.61 -6.62
C ALA A 332 10.26 11.40 -6.08
N TYR A 333 10.66 10.18 -6.43
CA TYR A 333 10.06 8.94 -5.97
C TYR A 333 10.28 8.70 -4.46
N LEU A 334 11.52 8.91 -3.99
CA LEU A 334 11.86 8.80 -2.55
C LEU A 334 11.10 9.77 -1.64
N ARG A 335 10.55 10.86 -2.20
CA ARG A 335 9.76 11.85 -1.46
C ARG A 335 8.27 11.51 -1.44
N SER A 336 7.83 10.59 -2.28
CA SER A 336 6.43 10.18 -2.39
C SER A 336 6.09 8.94 -1.55
N GLU A 337 7.11 8.15 -1.17
CA GLU A 337 6.99 7.00 -0.25
C GLU A 337 7.11 7.46 1.22
#